data_6290848e89400aa6ff44191145aea9a1
#
_entry.id   6290848e89400aa6ff44191145aea9a1
#
_cell.length_a   1.000
_cell.length_b   1.000
_cell.length_c   1.000
_cell.angle_alpha   90.00
_cell.angle_beta   90.00
_cell.angle_gamma   90.00
#
_symmetry.space_group_name_H-M   'P 1'
#
loop_
_entity.id
_entity.type
_entity.pdbx_description
1 polymer ?
#
loop_
_entity_poly.entity_id
_entity_poly.type
_entity_poly.pdbx_seq_one_letter_code
_entity_poly.pdbx_strand_id
1 'polypeptide(L)'
;MIQNWHVKRVTVMGLGRFGGGGGVTRWLTRAGAQVTLTDKLPQAELAGSLAQLDGLPINYRLGGHDEQDFRQTDLVVINPAVPDSSPFLQAARSAGVPLTTEINLFVERCPARCIGVTGSVGKSTVTAMIGHVLEEAAQLARDQGIKSTPSRPSSSPHLPTFPTSHVIRRVWVGGNIGRSLLDALDDIQPDDVVVLELSSFQLQRTPLVHWSPHIAVLTNVSPNHLDWHGNFAAYLAAKLNIVRFQQAQRDAIVIGDCPELRRHFDQLFGDLSGVWRYALDGDDPIAVCQSTAAVDCDDRRLRWPDTRLAVPGRHNRLNAAAALTVAHLLGIESTRALAALATFEALPDRLQRVAEIDGVTYYNDSKSTTPAAAATAMHAIAGPLLMILGGYDKGSDFADFAKSAAGRVKYAACIGQTGQRIAELILAAGGQAEYCGDLASAVAVCRRKAAAGDAVLLSPACASWDQFEDYRARGAMFAGLIRGTEQHP
;
A
#
# COMPACT_ATOMS: atom_id res chain seq x y z
N MET A 1 -13.25 25.42 3.62
CA MET A 1 -11.85 25.23 3.14
C MET A 1 -11.06 26.51 3.33
N ILE A 2 -9.85 26.45 3.89
CA ILE A 2 -8.92 27.58 3.92
C ILE A 2 -8.38 27.76 2.49
N GLN A 3 -8.78 28.84 1.83
CA GLN A 3 -8.29 29.15 0.45
C GLN A 3 -7.01 29.96 0.45
N ASN A 4 -6.74 30.70 1.52
CA ASN A 4 -5.53 31.49 1.68
C ASN A 4 -4.78 31.08 2.95
N TRP A 5 -3.60 30.53 2.80
CA TRP A 5 -2.72 30.08 3.89
C TRP A 5 -1.86 31.20 4.48
N HIS A 6 -1.78 32.34 3.78
CA HIS A 6 -0.92 33.45 4.20
C HIS A 6 -1.31 33.91 5.61
N VAL A 7 -0.32 33.98 6.51
CA VAL A 7 -0.42 34.30 7.94
C VAL A 7 -1.34 33.38 8.77
N LYS A 8 -1.79 32.23 8.25
CA LYS A 8 -2.51 31.24 9.04
C LYS A 8 -1.53 30.46 9.92
N ARG A 9 -1.87 30.33 11.20
CA ARG A 9 -1.12 29.50 12.13
C ARG A 9 -1.58 28.06 12.00
N VAL A 10 -0.65 27.14 11.72
CA VAL A 10 -0.97 25.74 11.53
C VAL A 10 -0.06 24.89 12.40
N THR A 11 -0.64 24.06 13.24
CA THR A 11 0.09 23.08 14.05
C THR A 11 0.09 21.73 13.34
N VAL A 12 1.28 21.22 12.99
CA VAL A 12 1.48 19.88 12.44
C VAL A 12 1.90 18.95 13.57
N MET A 13 1.06 17.98 13.91
CA MET A 13 1.30 17.03 14.99
C MET A 13 1.90 15.72 14.44
N GLY A 14 3.17 15.51 14.69
CA GLY A 14 3.91 14.29 14.33
C GLY A 14 4.65 14.41 13.00
N LEU A 15 5.97 14.62 13.05
CA LEU A 15 6.87 14.48 11.90
C LEU A 15 7.08 13.00 11.59
N GLY A 16 7.34 12.21 12.64
CA GLY A 16 7.66 10.79 12.56
C GLY A 16 9.07 10.50 12.03
N ARG A 17 9.66 9.38 12.47
CA ARG A 17 11.01 8.94 12.02
C ARG A 17 11.13 8.78 10.51
N PHE A 18 10.04 8.49 9.83
CA PHE A 18 10.00 8.28 8.37
C PHE A 18 9.43 9.48 7.59
N GLY A 19 9.34 10.64 8.22
CA GLY A 19 8.99 11.90 7.55
C GLY A 19 7.51 12.04 7.14
N GLY A 20 6.60 11.26 7.76
CA GLY A 20 5.18 11.28 7.39
C GLY A 20 4.48 12.64 7.53
N GLY A 21 4.99 13.55 8.39
CA GLY A 21 4.51 14.92 8.50
C GLY A 21 5.33 15.94 7.68
N GLY A 22 6.44 15.52 7.06
CA GLY A 22 7.37 16.42 6.37
C GLY A 22 6.78 17.05 5.11
N GLY A 23 6.06 16.25 4.31
CA GLY A 23 5.43 16.72 3.08
C GLY A 23 4.42 17.84 3.35
N VAL A 24 3.50 17.64 4.27
CA VAL A 24 2.49 18.65 4.62
C VAL A 24 3.11 19.88 5.28
N THR A 25 4.15 19.72 6.12
CA THR A 25 4.88 20.83 6.73
C THR A 25 5.52 21.72 5.65
N ARG A 26 6.24 21.12 4.71
CA ARG A 26 6.89 21.81 3.59
C ARG A 26 5.85 22.52 2.70
N TRP A 27 4.78 21.84 2.35
CA TRP A 27 3.73 22.41 1.51
C TRP A 27 3.05 23.62 2.17
N LEU A 28 2.65 23.52 3.44
CA LEU A 28 2.03 24.61 4.21
C LEU A 28 2.95 25.82 4.34
N THR A 29 4.24 25.58 4.63
CA THR A 29 5.23 26.65 4.75
C THR A 29 5.42 27.38 3.41
N ARG A 30 5.51 26.65 2.30
CA ARG A 30 5.59 27.25 0.95
C ARG A 30 4.31 28.02 0.58
N ALA A 31 3.16 27.58 1.07
CA ALA A 31 1.89 28.27 0.88
C ALA A 31 1.74 29.53 1.77
N GLY A 32 2.73 29.86 2.60
CA GLY A 32 2.77 31.07 3.42
C GLY A 32 2.16 30.91 4.81
N ALA A 33 1.89 29.70 5.28
CA ALA A 33 1.42 29.45 6.64
C ALA A 33 2.56 29.61 7.66
N GLN A 34 2.21 30.06 8.86
CA GLN A 34 3.07 30.02 10.04
C GLN A 34 2.97 28.62 10.69
N VAL A 35 3.94 27.75 10.39
CA VAL A 35 3.87 26.33 10.79
C VAL A 35 4.59 26.11 12.11
N THR A 36 3.91 25.52 13.08
CA THR A 36 4.49 24.88 14.26
C THR A 36 4.48 23.37 14.05
N LEU A 37 5.66 22.77 13.97
CA LEU A 37 5.84 21.32 13.85
C LEU A 37 6.19 20.75 15.23
N THR A 38 5.33 19.86 15.74
CA THR A 38 5.50 19.26 17.06
C THR A 38 5.59 17.74 16.98
N ASP A 39 6.55 17.16 17.73
CA ASP A 39 6.72 15.70 17.83
C ASP A 39 7.14 15.31 19.24
N LYS A 40 6.66 14.15 19.73
CA LYS A 40 7.06 13.60 21.04
C LYS A 40 8.50 13.09 21.06
N LEU A 41 9.06 12.77 19.88
CA LEU A 41 10.44 12.32 19.75
C LEU A 41 11.40 13.52 19.80
N PRO A 42 12.57 13.35 20.41
CA PRO A 42 13.61 14.38 20.44
C PRO A 42 14.26 14.57 19.06
N GLN A 43 14.90 15.71 18.86
CA GLN A 43 15.53 16.10 17.60
C GLN A 43 16.50 15.03 17.04
N ALA A 44 17.28 14.39 17.91
CA ALA A 44 18.26 13.38 17.51
C ALA A 44 17.61 12.18 16.80
N GLU A 45 16.41 11.76 17.22
CA GLU A 45 15.67 10.66 16.61
C GLU A 45 14.95 11.03 15.31
N LEU A 46 14.84 12.33 15.04
CA LEU A 46 14.15 12.88 13.87
C LEU A 46 15.12 13.48 12.85
N ALA A 47 16.43 13.39 13.04
CA ALA A 47 17.45 14.08 12.24
C ALA A 47 17.29 13.86 10.73
N GLY A 48 17.06 12.60 10.30
CA GLY A 48 16.85 12.28 8.87
C GLY A 48 15.59 12.90 8.27
N SER A 49 14.51 13.01 9.06
CA SER A 49 13.26 13.65 8.63
C SER A 49 13.36 15.17 8.64
N LEU A 50 14.11 15.74 9.61
CA LEU A 50 14.32 17.18 9.74
C LEU A 50 15.20 17.74 8.62
N ALA A 51 16.20 16.99 8.15
CA ALA A 51 17.06 17.39 7.04
C ALA A 51 16.28 17.73 5.76
N GLN A 52 15.09 17.14 5.57
CA GLN A 52 14.21 17.44 4.44
C GLN A 52 13.47 18.79 4.56
N LEU A 53 13.55 19.42 5.73
CA LEU A 53 12.87 20.69 6.07
C LEU A 53 13.86 21.85 6.27
N ASP A 54 15.16 21.61 6.05
CA ASP A 54 16.19 22.61 6.22
C ASP A 54 15.92 23.89 5.43
N GLY A 55 16.19 25.04 6.03
CA GLY A 55 16.01 26.35 5.42
C GLY A 55 14.56 26.85 5.38
N LEU A 56 13.59 26.08 5.86
CA LEU A 56 12.19 26.51 5.93
C LEU A 56 11.92 27.24 7.26
N PRO A 57 11.11 28.33 7.27
CA PRO A 57 10.74 29.07 8.48
C PRO A 57 9.69 28.29 9.28
N ILE A 58 10.11 27.30 10.05
CA ILE A 58 9.27 26.42 10.85
C ILE A 58 9.57 26.62 12.33
N ASN A 59 8.54 26.72 13.14
CA ASN A 59 8.67 26.68 14.59
C ASN A 59 8.66 25.23 15.07
N TYR A 60 9.74 24.75 15.67
CA TYR A 60 9.90 23.36 16.11
C TYR A 60 9.60 23.20 17.61
N ARG A 61 8.77 22.19 17.95
CA ARG A 61 8.51 21.69 19.31
C ARG A 61 8.78 20.20 19.33
N LEU A 62 10.01 19.81 19.66
CA LEU A 62 10.48 18.43 19.63
C LEU A 62 10.74 17.92 21.04
N GLY A 63 10.51 16.61 21.27
CA GLY A 63 10.64 15.99 22.58
C GLY A 63 9.39 16.15 23.46
N GLY A 64 8.27 16.59 22.89
CA GLY A 64 6.99 16.75 23.58
C GLY A 64 6.05 17.68 22.84
N HIS A 65 4.84 17.83 23.39
CA HIS A 65 3.81 18.71 22.85
C HIS A 65 3.43 19.75 23.90
N ASP A 66 3.08 20.95 23.47
CA ASP A 66 2.53 22.01 24.31
C ASP A 66 1.05 22.20 23.96
N GLU A 67 0.15 22.15 24.94
CA GLU A 67 -1.29 22.28 24.74
C GLU A 67 -1.67 23.61 24.09
N GLN A 68 -0.91 24.68 24.34
CA GLN A 68 -1.17 25.99 23.76
C GLN A 68 -0.98 25.99 22.24
N ASP A 69 -0.05 25.21 21.70
CA ASP A 69 0.14 25.07 20.24
C ASP A 69 -1.10 24.48 19.56
N PHE A 70 -1.95 23.76 20.30
CA PHE A 70 -3.21 23.19 19.79
C PHE A 70 -4.44 24.08 20.04
N ARG A 71 -4.40 24.93 21.05
CA ARG A 71 -5.49 25.86 21.37
C ARG A 71 -5.39 27.18 20.61
N GLN A 72 -4.18 27.62 20.31
CA GLN A 72 -3.90 28.95 19.75
C GLN A 72 -3.43 28.86 18.27
N THR A 73 -4.05 27.98 17.52
CA THR A 73 -3.77 27.76 16.10
C THR A 73 -5.07 27.85 15.29
N ASP A 74 -4.97 28.06 13.98
CA ASP A 74 -6.14 28.14 13.09
C ASP A 74 -6.50 26.78 12.52
N LEU A 75 -5.57 25.81 12.55
CA LEU A 75 -5.77 24.44 12.05
C LEU A 75 -4.74 23.49 12.71
N VAL A 76 -5.16 22.28 13.03
CA VAL A 76 -4.26 21.18 13.39
C VAL A 76 -4.24 20.13 12.30
N VAL A 77 -3.05 19.83 11.77
CA VAL A 77 -2.81 18.70 10.86
C VAL A 77 -2.29 17.53 11.66
N ILE A 78 -3.03 16.44 11.65
CA ILE A 78 -2.77 15.25 12.48
C ILE A 78 -2.06 14.19 11.65
N ASN A 79 -0.93 13.68 12.16
CA ASN A 79 -0.36 12.43 11.62
C ASN A 79 -1.35 11.27 11.88
N PRO A 80 -1.63 10.42 10.88
CA PRO A 80 -2.58 9.30 11.02
C PRO A 80 -2.32 8.38 12.22
N ALA A 81 -1.07 8.27 12.70
CA ALA A 81 -0.70 7.48 13.86
C ALA A 81 -1.06 8.11 15.23
N VAL A 82 -1.65 9.30 15.27
CA VAL A 82 -2.10 9.94 16.51
C VAL A 82 -3.49 9.47 16.89
N PRO A 83 -3.71 8.84 18.07
CA PRO A 83 -5.01 8.35 18.47
C PRO A 83 -5.99 9.50 18.82
N ASP A 84 -7.28 9.25 18.62
CA ASP A 84 -8.35 10.20 18.93
C ASP A 84 -8.43 10.57 20.42
N SER A 85 -7.93 9.69 21.28
CA SER A 85 -7.84 9.89 22.74
C SER A 85 -6.72 10.85 23.14
N SER A 86 -5.90 11.33 22.21
CA SER A 86 -4.84 12.29 22.52
C SER A 86 -5.37 13.53 23.25
N PRO A 87 -4.83 13.91 24.43
CA PRO A 87 -5.28 15.09 25.16
C PRO A 87 -5.09 16.37 24.35
N PHE A 88 -4.10 16.44 23.49
CA PHE A 88 -3.83 17.59 22.62
C PHE A 88 -4.91 17.75 21.55
N LEU A 89 -5.42 16.65 20.97
CA LEU A 89 -6.56 16.72 20.05
C LEU A 89 -7.85 17.11 20.76
N GLN A 90 -8.03 16.69 22.00
CA GLN A 90 -9.16 17.13 22.83
C GLN A 90 -9.06 18.62 23.15
N ALA A 91 -7.87 19.13 23.46
CA ALA A 91 -7.62 20.55 23.69
C ALA A 91 -7.95 21.40 22.45
N ALA A 92 -7.54 20.95 21.25
CA ALA A 92 -7.90 21.61 19.98
C ALA A 92 -9.41 21.62 19.76
N ARG A 93 -10.09 20.47 19.93
CA ARG A 93 -11.57 20.37 19.79
C ARG A 93 -12.31 21.29 20.78
N SER A 94 -11.86 21.32 22.04
CA SER A 94 -12.45 22.18 23.08
C SER A 94 -12.27 23.67 22.79
N ALA A 95 -11.20 24.03 22.08
CA ALA A 95 -10.95 25.39 21.62
C ALA A 95 -11.63 25.72 20.27
N GLY A 96 -12.39 24.77 19.68
CA GLY A 96 -13.05 24.97 18.39
C GLY A 96 -12.08 24.96 17.20
N VAL A 97 -10.83 24.49 17.38
CA VAL A 97 -9.83 24.43 16.31
C VAL A 97 -10.13 23.25 15.40
N PRO A 98 -10.26 23.46 14.07
CA PRO A 98 -10.50 22.39 13.12
C PRO A 98 -9.30 21.45 13.03
N LEU A 99 -9.62 20.18 12.78
CA LEU A 99 -8.65 19.09 12.62
C LEU A 99 -8.67 18.58 11.18
N THR A 100 -7.50 18.27 10.64
CA THR A 100 -7.37 17.65 9.31
C THR A 100 -6.17 16.71 9.27
N THR A 101 -5.92 16.10 8.12
CA THR A 101 -4.73 15.28 7.85
C THR A 101 -4.12 15.69 6.51
N GLU A 102 -2.89 15.25 6.24
CA GLU A 102 -2.23 15.47 4.95
C GLU A 102 -3.09 14.97 3.78
N ILE A 103 -3.62 13.75 3.88
CA ILE A 103 -4.45 13.17 2.83
C ILE A 103 -5.74 13.97 2.61
N ASN A 104 -6.36 14.47 3.68
CA ASN A 104 -7.56 15.28 3.57
C ASN A 104 -7.28 16.62 2.87
N LEU A 105 -6.17 17.28 3.21
CA LEU A 105 -5.73 18.51 2.54
C LEU A 105 -5.49 18.29 1.04
N PHE A 106 -4.93 17.13 0.70
CA PHE A 106 -4.69 16.76 -0.70
C PHE A 106 -6.01 16.53 -1.45
N VAL A 107 -6.88 15.64 -0.95
CA VAL A 107 -8.09 15.24 -1.69
C VAL A 107 -9.13 16.33 -1.82
N GLU A 108 -9.18 17.30 -0.89
CA GLU A 108 -10.03 18.49 -0.99
C GLU A 108 -9.63 19.43 -2.15
N ARG A 109 -8.38 19.35 -2.59
CA ARG A 109 -7.78 20.27 -3.61
C ARG A 109 -7.44 19.59 -4.91
N CYS A 110 -7.35 18.29 -4.90
CA CYS A 110 -7.00 17.51 -6.09
C CYS A 110 -8.06 17.67 -7.17
N PRO A 111 -7.73 18.27 -8.34
CA PRO A 111 -8.69 18.45 -9.43
C PRO A 111 -8.93 17.19 -10.23
N ALA A 112 -8.03 16.20 -10.09
CA ALA A 112 -8.01 14.98 -10.89
C ALA A 112 -8.93 13.89 -10.31
N ARG A 113 -9.25 12.92 -11.15
CA ARG A 113 -9.96 11.73 -10.73
C ARG A 113 -9.10 10.87 -9.80
N CYS A 114 -9.65 10.54 -8.62
CA CYS A 114 -8.96 9.74 -7.62
C CYS A 114 -9.47 8.29 -7.63
N ILE A 115 -8.52 7.34 -7.63
CA ILE A 115 -8.72 5.92 -7.38
C ILE A 115 -8.12 5.65 -6.00
N GLY A 116 -8.91 5.15 -5.05
CA GLY A 116 -8.45 4.82 -3.71
C GLY A 116 -8.36 3.32 -3.52
N VAL A 117 -7.24 2.83 -3.01
CA VAL A 117 -7.01 1.40 -2.76
C VAL A 117 -6.80 1.16 -1.27
N THR A 118 -7.65 0.33 -0.66
CA THR A 118 -7.51 -0.11 0.73
C THR A 118 -7.65 -1.62 0.87
N GLY A 119 -7.39 -2.13 2.06
CA GLY A 119 -7.51 -3.53 2.43
C GLY A 119 -6.55 -3.90 3.56
N SER A 120 -6.58 -5.13 4.03
CA SER A 120 -5.60 -5.62 5.00
C SER A 120 -4.28 -5.95 4.32
N VAL A 121 -4.31 -6.69 3.21
CA VAL A 121 -3.14 -7.13 2.42
C VAL A 121 -3.34 -6.76 0.94
N GLY A 122 -2.25 -6.63 0.18
CA GLY A 122 -2.27 -6.40 -1.27
C GLY A 122 -2.36 -4.95 -1.72
N LYS A 123 -2.71 -4.01 -0.85
CA LYS A 123 -2.88 -2.57 -1.18
C LYS A 123 -1.79 -2.00 -2.08
N SER A 124 -0.53 -2.07 -1.63
CA SER A 124 0.59 -1.44 -2.34
C SER A 124 0.79 -2.06 -3.73
N THR A 125 0.67 -3.39 -3.84
CA THR A 125 0.81 -4.09 -5.11
C THR A 125 -0.32 -3.72 -6.07
N VAL A 126 -1.58 -3.71 -5.59
CA VAL A 126 -2.73 -3.28 -6.40
C VAL A 126 -2.60 -1.83 -6.83
N THR A 127 -2.21 -0.93 -5.91
CA THR A 127 -1.98 0.49 -6.23
C THR A 127 -0.91 0.64 -7.31
N ALA A 128 0.20 -0.09 -7.19
CA ALA A 128 1.29 -0.04 -8.17
C ALA A 128 0.90 -0.67 -9.52
N MET A 129 0.18 -1.81 -9.51
CA MET A 129 -0.32 -2.43 -10.75
C MET A 129 -1.30 -1.52 -11.49
N ILE A 130 -2.24 -0.89 -10.77
CA ILE A 130 -3.15 0.11 -11.36
C ILE A 130 -2.33 1.27 -11.94
N GLY A 131 -1.41 1.85 -11.16
CA GLY A 131 -0.56 2.94 -11.61
C GLY A 131 0.22 2.59 -12.88
N HIS A 132 0.83 1.39 -12.92
CA HIS A 132 1.60 0.91 -14.07
C HIS A 132 0.72 0.73 -15.32
N VAL A 133 -0.42 0.06 -15.20
CA VAL A 133 -1.35 -0.14 -16.33
C VAL A 133 -1.85 1.19 -16.90
N LEU A 134 -2.16 2.14 -16.03
CA LEU A 134 -2.63 3.47 -16.45
C LEU A 134 -1.52 4.30 -17.08
N GLU A 135 -0.29 4.25 -16.58
CA GLU A 135 0.84 5.00 -17.14
C GLU A 135 1.24 4.46 -18.51
N GLU A 136 1.28 3.12 -18.70
CA GLU A 136 1.49 2.51 -20.02
C GLU A 136 0.42 2.92 -21.04
N ALA A 137 -0.85 2.96 -20.61
CA ALA A 137 -1.94 3.43 -21.46
C ALA A 137 -1.82 4.92 -21.80
N ALA A 138 -1.43 5.76 -20.83
CA ALA A 138 -1.21 7.19 -21.01
C ALA A 138 -0.01 7.45 -21.95
N GLN A 139 1.09 6.71 -21.78
CA GLN A 139 2.28 6.82 -22.64
C GLN A 139 1.95 6.47 -24.08
N LEU A 140 1.27 5.35 -24.30
CA LEU A 140 0.88 4.93 -25.65
C LEU A 140 -0.02 5.95 -26.35
N ALA A 141 -0.94 6.58 -25.61
CA ALA A 141 -1.79 7.64 -26.16
C ALA A 141 -0.97 8.90 -26.57
N ARG A 142 0.02 9.28 -25.75
CA ARG A 142 0.96 10.37 -26.09
C ARG A 142 1.76 10.05 -27.35
N ASP A 143 2.31 8.84 -27.45
CA ASP A 143 3.13 8.41 -28.61
C ASP A 143 2.32 8.35 -29.91
N GLN A 144 1.03 8.04 -29.82
CA GLN A 144 0.10 8.04 -30.96
C GLN A 144 -0.47 9.43 -31.29
N GLY A 145 -0.14 10.47 -30.52
CA GLY A 145 -0.65 11.82 -30.73
C GLY A 145 -2.17 11.95 -30.53
N ILE A 146 -2.76 11.01 -29.79
CA ILE A 146 -4.21 11.02 -29.51
C ILE A 146 -4.50 12.17 -28.55
N LYS A 147 -5.24 13.17 -29.03
CA LYS A 147 -5.70 14.28 -28.20
C LYS A 147 -7.03 13.91 -27.55
N SER A 148 -7.24 14.36 -26.31
CA SER A 148 -8.53 14.23 -25.63
C SER A 148 -9.61 14.94 -26.44
N THR A 149 -10.56 14.17 -26.96
CA THR A 149 -11.80 14.72 -27.51
C THR A 149 -12.89 14.55 -26.47
N PRO A 150 -13.71 15.58 -26.19
CA PRO A 150 -14.85 15.41 -25.31
C PRO A 150 -15.78 14.37 -25.90
N SER A 151 -15.92 13.21 -25.25
CA SER A 151 -16.84 12.19 -25.72
C SER A 151 -18.25 12.47 -25.24
N ARG A 152 -19.22 12.10 -26.09
CA ARG A 152 -20.62 12.00 -25.69
C ARG A 152 -20.76 10.97 -24.55
N PRO A 153 -21.59 11.22 -23.54
CA PRO A 153 -21.89 10.22 -22.53
C PRO A 153 -22.40 8.95 -23.21
N SER A 154 -21.91 7.80 -22.75
CA SER A 154 -22.40 6.49 -23.19
C SER A 154 -23.89 6.40 -22.92
N SER A 155 -24.65 5.85 -23.87
CA SER A 155 -26.10 5.75 -23.81
C SER A 155 -26.62 4.67 -22.84
N SER A 156 -25.80 4.12 -21.98
CA SER A 156 -26.23 3.18 -20.93
C SER A 156 -26.47 3.94 -19.63
N PRO A 157 -27.74 4.09 -19.18
CA PRO A 157 -28.10 4.96 -18.06
C PRO A 157 -27.71 4.39 -16.68
N HIS A 158 -27.10 3.23 -16.60
CA HIS A 158 -27.00 2.44 -15.36
C HIS A 158 -25.57 2.06 -14.89
N LEU A 159 -24.54 2.45 -15.63
CA LEU A 159 -23.15 2.32 -15.16
C LEU A 159 -22.59 3.70 -14.87
N PRO A 160 -21.70 3.86 -13.85
CA PRO A 160 -20.92 5.07 -13.73
C PRO A 160 -20.22 5.28 -15.08
N THR A 161 -20.75 6.21 -15.87
CA THR A 161 -20.17 6.55 -17.15
C THR A 161 -18.93 7.37 -16.90
N PHE A 162 -17.83 6.71 -16.61
CA PHE A 162 -16.55 7.35 -16.83
C PHE A 162 -16.50 7.64 -18.33
N PRO A 163 -16.30 8.88 -18.74
CA PRO A 163 -16.19 9.20 -20.15
C PRO A 163 -15.09 8.34 -20.76
N THR A 164 -15.46 7.37 -21.58
CA THR A 164 -14.61 6.32 -22.13
C THR A 164 -13.57 6.83 -23.15
N SER A 165 -13.51 8.14 -23.37
CA SER A 165 -12.65 8.78 -24.36
C SER A 165 -11.68 9.82 -23.77
N HIS A 166 -11.54 9.91 -22.45
CA HIS A 166 -10.50 10.77 -21.88
C HIS A 166 -9.14 10.06 -22.01
N VAL A 167 -8.28 10.62 -22.84
CA VAL A 167 -6.86 10.30 -22.81
C VAL A 167 -6.34 10.71 -21.44
N ILE A 168 -5.87 9.75 -20.65
CA ILE A 168 -5.18 10.04 -19.39
C ILE A 168 -3.90 10.82 -19.72
N ARG A 169 -3.79 12.06 -19.23
CA ARG A 169 -2.62 12.89 -19.50
C ARG A 169 -1.41 12.38 -18.71
N ARG A 170 -1.59 12.13 -17.40
CA ARG A 170 -0.54 11.70 -16.49
C ARG A 170 -1.16 10.90 -15.33
N VAL A 171 -0.38 9.97 -14.78
CA VAL A 171 -0.76 9.17 -13.61
C VAL A 171 0.09 9.57 -12.41
N TRP A 172 -0.55 9.77 -11.28
CA TRP A 172 0.09 10.10 -10.02
C TRP A 172 -0.19 9.01 -9.01
N VAL A 173 0.85 8.45 -8.40
CA VAL A 173 0.73 7.38 -7.40
C VAL A 173 1.25 7.86 -6.06
N GLY A 174 0.45 7.69 -4.99
CA GLY A 174 0.84 8.13 -3.66
C GLY A 174 -0.08 7.65 -2.54
N GLY A 175 -0.21 8.46 -1.49
CA GLY A 175 -0.97 8.12 -0.28
C GLY A 175 -0.10 7.48 0.79
N ASN A 176 -0.44 6.26 1.24
CA ASN A 176 0.32 5.52 2.26
C ASN A 176 1.63 4.90 1.71
N ILE A 177 1.96 5.14 0.46
CA ILE A 177 3.18 4.71 -0.22
C ILE A 177 3.83 5.89 -0.94
N GLY A 178 5.13 5.80 -1.14
CA GLY A 178 5.89 6.82 -1.87
C GLY A 178 6.05 8.11 -1.08
N ARG A 179 6.01 9.23 -1.79
CA ARG A 179 6.11 10.58 -1.24
C ARG A 179 4.76 11.27 -1.17
N SER A 180 4.69 12.34 -0.39
CA SER A 180 3.51 13.21 -0.35
C SER A 180 3.18 13.77 -1.73
N LEU A 181 1.91 13.68 -2.12
CA LEU A 181 1.42 14.29 -3.37
C LEU A 181 1.04 15.77 -3.19
N LEU A 182 1.06 16.32 -1.98
CA LEU A 182 0.89 17.77 -1.76
C LEU A 182 1.96 18.59 -2.47
N ASP A 183 3.21 18.09 -2.52
CA ASP A 183 4.30 18.76 -3.23
C ASP A 183 4.07 18.85 -4.76
N ALA A 184 3.21 18.00 -5.31
CA ALA A 184 2.89 17.93 -6.74
C ALA A 184 1.50 18.50 -7.08
N LEU A 185 0.77 19.02 -6.09
CA LEU A 185 -0.64 19.40 -6.24
C LEU A 185 -0.87 20.44 -7.35
N ASP A 186 0.03 21.39 -7.51
CA ASP A 186 -0.06 22.45 -8.52
C ASP A 186 0.18 21.92 -9.96
N ASP A 187 0.84 20.76 -10.10
CA ASP A 187 1.11 20.11 -11.39
C ASP A 187 -0.03 19.19 -11.84
N ILE A 188 -0.92 18.81 -10.89
CA ILE A 188 -2.03 17.90 -11.15
C ILE A 188 -3.14 18.63 -11.89
N GLN A 189 -3.59 18.07 -13.01
CA GLN A 189 -4.63 18.65 -13.87
C GLN A 189 -5.90 17.78 -13.85
N PRO A 190 -7.08 18.32 -14.23
CA PRO A 190 -8.35 17.59 -14.23
C PRO A 190 -8.39 16.32 -15.10
N ASP A 191 -7.58 16.24 -16.14
CA ASP A 191 -7.45 15.09 -17.05
C ASP A 191 -6.34 14.11 -16.63
N ASP A 192 -5.73 14.31 -15.45
CA ASP A 192 -4.88 13.32 -14.80
C ASP A 192 -5.68 12.28 -14.03
N VAL A 193 -5.00 11.22 -13.62
CA VAL A 193 -5.53 10.22 -12.69
C VAL A 193 -4.60 10.10 -11.49
N VAL A 194 -5.18 10.07 -10.29
CA VAL A 194 -4.45 9.89 -9.04
C VAL A 194 -4.81 8.55 -8.43
N VAL A 195 -3.83 7.71 -8.15
CA VAL A 195 -3.99 6.41 -7.50
C VAL A 195 -3.42 6.48 -6.08
N LEU A 196 -4.29 6.35 -5.07
CA LEU A 196 -3.94 6.50 -3.66
C LEU A 196 -4.01 5.16 -2.92
N GLU A 197 -2.90 4.72 -2.34
CA GLU A 197 -2.98 3.73 -1.26
C GLU A 197 -3.51 4.40 0.00
N LEU A 198 -4.57 3.85 0.60
CA LEU A 198 -5.21 4.40 1.78
C LEU A 198 -5.21 3.39 2.93
N SER A 199 -4.56 3.73 4.04
CA SER A 199 -4.59 2.95 5.27
C SER A 199 -5.91 3.14 6.04
N SER A 200 -6.22 2.23 6.98
CA SER A 200 -7.37 2.42 7.88
C SER A 200 -7.25 3.67 8.75
N PHE A 201 -6.02 4.04 9.13
CA PHE A 201 -5.72 5.26 9.89
C PHE A 201 -6.06 6.53 9.12
N GLN A 202 -5.73 6.59 7.83
CA GLN A 202 -6.08 7.71 6.96
C GLN A 202 -7.59 7.76 6.72
N LEU A 203 -8.20 6.62 6.37
CA LEU A 203 -9.63 6.52 6.09
C LEU A 203 -10.51 6.84 7.31
N GLN A 204 -10.05 6.59 8.53
CA GLN A 204 -10.75 7.00 9.74
C GLN A 204 -10.99 8.52 9.80
N ARG A 205 -10.16 9.31 9.13
CA ARG A 205 -10.20 10.78 9.12
C ARG A 205 -10.87 11.39 7.89
N THR A 206 -11.10 10.63 6.82
CA THR A 206 -11.75 11.16 5.60
C THR A 206 -13.18 11.67 5.81
N PRO A 207 -13.96 11.18 6.83
CA PRO A 207 -15.23 11.79 7.15
C PRO A 207 -15.16 13.28 7.56
N LEU A 208 -14.02 13.78 8.01
CA LEU A 208 -13.82 15.20 8.31
C LEU A 208 -14.02 16.10 7.08
N VAL A 209 -13.80 15.58 5.89
CA VAL A 209 -13.90 16.30 4.61
C VAL A 209 -14.98 15.72 3.69
N HIS A 210 -15.79 14.76 4.17
CA HIS A 210 -16.88 14.12 3.42
C HIS A 210 -16.42 13.60 2.04
N TRP A 211 -15.26 12.94 2.00
CA TRP A 211 -14.65 12.52 0.75
C TRP A 211 -14.56 10.99 0.62
N SER A 212 -14.80 10.52 -0.60
CA SER A 212 -14.49 9.18 -1.10
C SER A 212 -13.95 9.26 -2.52
N PRO A 213 -13.08 8.33 -2.95
CA PRO A 213 -12.54 8.32 -4.31
C PRO A 213 -13.63 7.99 -5.35
N HIS A 214 -13.39 8.37 -6.60
CA HIS A 214 -14.28 8.03 -7.72
C HIS A 214 -14.30 6.52 -8.02
N ILE A 215 -13.18 5.82 -7.83
CA ILE A 215 -13.12 4.37 -7.84
C ILE A 215 -12.52 3.92 -6.51
N ALA A 216 -13.30 3.21 -5.71
CA ALA A 216 -12.86 2.62 -4.45
C ALA A 216 -12.51 1.15 -4.67
N VAL A 217 -11.27 0.76 -4.31
CA VAL A 217 -10.80 -0.62 -4.38
C VAL A 217 -10.58 -1.16 -2.97
N LEU A 218 -11.32 -2.20 -2.57
CA LEU A 218 -11.14 -2.94 -1.33
C LEU A 218 -10.55 -4.31 -1.66
N THR A 219 -9.28 -4.53 -1.33
CA THR A 219 -8.62 -5.80 -1.71
C THR A 219 -9.11 -6.98 -0.89
N ASN A 220 -9.12 -6.86 0.40
CA ASN A 220 -9.61 -7.83 1.39
C ASN A 220 -9.70 -7.18 2.76
N VAL A 221 -10.38 -7.83 3.69
CA VAL A 221 -10.42 -7.41 5.09
C VAL A 221 -10.22 -8.64 5.98
N SER A 222 -9.23 -8.56 6.87
CA SER A 222 -8.96 -9.54 7.92
C SER A 222 -8.50 -8.80 9.18
N PRO A 223 -8.65 -9.38 10.38
CA PRO A 223 -8.22 -8.73 11.62
C PRO A 223 -6.78 -8.22 11.55
N ASN A 224 -6.59 -6.94 11.77
CA ASN A 224 -5.29 -6.27 11.80
C ASN A 224 -5.41 -4.95 12.56
N HIS A 225 -4.32 -4.48 13.19
CA HIS A 225 -4.29 -3.23 13.96
C HIS A 225 -5.40 -3.14 15.04
N LEU A 226 -5.72 -4.27 15.71
CA LEU A 226 -6.76 -4.31 16.74
C LEU A 226 -6.31 -3.61 18.03
N ASP A 227 -5.02 -3.53 18.28
CA ASP A 227 -4.38 -2.72 19.32
C ASP A 227 -4.71 -1.22 19.17
N TRP A 228 -4.89 -0.76 17.93
CA TRP A 228 -5.24 0.62 17.61
C TRP A 228 -6.76 0.83 17.53
N HIS A 229 -7.46 0.01 16.72
CA HIS A 229 -8.90 0.17 16.46
C HIS A 229 -9.79 -0.39 17.58
N GLY A 230 -9.21 -1.12 18.54
CA GLY A 230 -9.91 -1.77 19.63
C GLY A 230 -10.60 -3.09 19.26
N ASN A 231 -11.24 -3.16 18.10
CA ASN A 231 -11.89 -4.39 17.60
C ASN A 231 -11.99 -4.39 16.07
N PHE A 232 -12.39 -5.57 15.53
CA PHE A 232 -12.51 -5.77 14.09
C PHE A 232 -13.60 -4.91 13.45
N ALA A 233 -14.74 -4.69 14.14
CA ALA A 233 -15.83 -3.88 13.60
C ALA A 233 -15.40 -2.43 13.39
N ALA A 234 -14.66 -1.83 14.33
CA ALA A 234 -14.11 -0.48 14.20
C ALA A 234 -13.06 -0.40 13.08
N TYR A 235 -12.21 -1.42 12.94
CA TYR A 235 -11.25 -1.51 11.84
C TYR A 235 -11.94 -1.59 10.47
N LEU A 236 -12.99 -2.42 10.35
CA LEU A 236 -13.80 -2.52 9.15
C LEU A 236 -14.51 -1.19 8.83
N ALA A 237 -15.16 -0.58 9.82
CA ALA A 237 -15.83 0.71 9.68
C ALA A 237 -14.87 1.80 9.20
N ALA A 238 -13.65 1.85 9.73
CA ALA A 238 -12.63 2.79 9.26
C ALA A 238 -12.31 2.60 7.77
N LYS A 239 -12.18 1.35 7.29
CA LYS A 239 -11.93 1.07 5.87
C LYS A 239 -13.12 1.39 4.98
N LEU A 240 -14.35 1.15 5.45
CA LEU A 240 -15.56 1.43 4.69
C LEU A 240 -15.83 2.92 4.47
N ASN A 241 -15.14 3.82 5.19
CA ASN A 241 -15.17 5.24 4.85
C ASN A 241 -14.70 5.51 3.40
N ILE A 242 -13.97 4.59 2.76
CA ILE A 242 -13.56 4.73 1.35
C ILE A 242 -14.75 4.79 0.39
N VAL A 243 -15.89 4.20 0.75
CA VAL A 243 -17.13 4.21 -0.08
C VAL A 243 -18.23 5.12 0.47
N ARG A 244 -18.08 5.59 1.71
CA ARG A 244 -19.17 6.25 2.47
C ARG A 244 -19.78 7.47 1.81
N PHE A 245 -19.01 8.23 1.05
CA PHE A 245 -19.41 9.48 0.42
C PHE A 245 -19.42 9.39 -1.12
N GLN A 246 -19.37 8.17 -1.66
CA GLN A 246 -19.51 7.96 -3.10
C GLN A 246 -20.92 8.26 -3.59
N GLN A 247 -21.00 8.69 -4.85
CA GLN A 247 -22.24 8.99 -5.56
C GLN A 247 -22.53 7.86 -6.55
N ALA A 248 -23.62 7.13 -6.34
CA ALA A 248 -23.97 5.88 -7.02
C ALA A 248 -23.89 5.93 -8.56
N GLN A 249 -24.21 7.06 -9.19
CA GLN A 249 -24.21 7.20 -10.66
C GLN A 249 -22.88 7.69 -11.23
N ARG A 250 -21.95 8.12 -10.38
CA ARG A 250 -20.67 8.71 -10.78
C ARG A 250 -19.48 7.83 -10.42
N ASP A 251 -19.58 7.13 -9.29
CA ASP A 251 -18.45 6.47 -8.67
C ASP A 251 -18.60 4.95 -8.72
N ALA A 252 -17.51 4.20 -8.68
CA ALA A 252 -17.50 2.74 -8.76
C ALA A 252 -16.81 2.11 -7.57
N ILE A 253 -17.22 0.88 -7.25
CA ILE A 253 -16.63 0.06 -6.17
C ILE A 253 -16.07 -1.22 -6.78
N VAL A 254 -14.84 -1.55 -6.42
CA VAL A 254 -14.14 -2.78 -6.83
C VAL A 254 -13.73 -3.53 -5.56
N ILE A 255 -14.28 -4.69 -5.32
CA ILE A 255 -14.03 -5.47 -4.11
C ILE A 255 -13.46 -6.84 -4.41
N GLY A 256 -12.48 -7.26 -3.59
CA GLY A 256 -11.95 -8.62 -3.62
C GLY A 256 -12.92 -9.63 -3.02
N ASP A 257 -12.93 -10.81 -3.59
CA ASP A 257 -13.73 -11.93 -3.07
C ASP A 257 -13.07 -12.53 -1.81
N CYS A 258 -13.39 -11.98 -0.63
CA CYS A 258 -12.93 -12.52 0.65
C CYS A 258 -14.12 -12.85 1.57
N PRO A 259 -13.96 -13.83 2.50
CA PRO A 259 -15.05 -14.33 3.34
C PRO A 259 -15.74 -13.23 4.17
N GLU A 260 -14.98 -12.28 4.71
CA GLU A 260 -15.50 -11.21 5.55
C GLU A 260 -16.36 -10.21 4.76
N LEU A 261 -15.92 -9.78 3.58
CA LEU A 261 -16.70 -8.92 2.70
C LEU A 261 -17.91 -9.65 2.13
N ARG A 262 -17.76 -10.95 1.81
CA ARG A 262 -18.86 -11.77 1.28
C ARG A 262 -19.99 -11.96 2.28
N ARG A 263 -19.67 -12.23 3.58
CA ARG A 263 -20.66 -12.40 4.65
C ARG A 263 -21.53 -11.17 4.89
N HIS A 264 -21.00 -9.99 4.64
CA HIS A 264 -21.68 -8.73 4.91
C HIS A 264 -21.99 -7.95 3.65
N PHE A 265 -21.88 -8.57 2.46
CA PHE A 265 -21.97 -7.88 1.18
C PHE A 265 -23.26 -7.06 1.04
N ASP A 266 -24.42 -7.68 1.23
CA ASP A 266 -25.71 -7.01 1.08
C ASP A 266 -25.90 -5.88 2.09
N GLN A 267 -25.45 -6.09 3.33
CA GLN A 267 -25.51 -5.07 4.37
C GLN A 267 -24.58 -3.86 4.08
N LEU A 268 -23.41 -4.12 3.48
CA LEU A 268 -22.38 -3.10 3.26
C LEU A 268 -22.57 -2.36 1.93
N PHE A 269 -23.08 -3.03 0.91
CA PHE A 269 -23.08 -2.56 -0.47
C PHE A 269 -24.42 -2.73 -1.18
N GLY A 270 -25.45 -3.30 -0.54
CA GLY A 270 -26.73 -3.64 -1.16
C GLY A 270 -27.47 -2.47 -1.79
N ASP A 271 -27.29 -1.25 -1.24
CA ASP A 271 -27.90 -0.02 -1.76
C ASP A 271 -27.03 0.72 -2.78
N LEU A 272 -25.81 0.20 -3.07
CA LEU A 272 -24.85 0.86 -3.95
C LEU A 272 -24.88 0.21 -5.35
N SER A 273 -24.99 1.03 -6.38
CA SER A 273 -24.89 0.60 -7.79
C SER A 273 -23.43 0.58 -8.24
N GLY A 274 -23.11 -0.26 -9.24
CA GLY A 274 -21.77 -0.30 -9.85
C GLY A 274 -20.71 -0.98 -8.99
N VAL A 275 -21.09 -2.00 -8.22
CA VAL A 275 -20.14 -2.81 -7.44
C VAL A 275 -19.59 -3.95 -8.28
N TRP A 276 -18.28 -3.98 -8.44
CA TRP A 276 -17.54 -5.03 -9.14
C TRP A 276 -16.82 -5.93 -8.15
N ARG A 277 -17.11 -7.24 -8.18
CA ARG A 277 -16.40 -8.23 -7.40
C ARG A 277 -15.38 -8.95 -8.27
N TYR A 278 -14.10 -8.83 -7.94
CA TYR A 278 -13.04 -9.54 -8.62
C TYR A 278 -12.59 -10.78 -7.86
N ALA A 279 -12.21 -11.81 -8.57
CA ALA A 279 -11.79 -13.11 -8.06
C ALA A 279 -10.85 -13.81 -9.05
N LEU A 280 -10.58 -15.09 -8.79
CA LEU A 280 -9.96 -16.00 -9.73
C LEU A 280 -10.92 -17.15 -10.06
N ASP A 281 -11.01 -17.50 -11.35
CA ASP A 281 -11.65 -18.73 -11.85
C ASP A 281 -10.53 -19.67 -12.33
N GLY A 282 -10.19 -20.67 -11.49
CA GLY A 282 -8.90 -21.35 -11.61
C GLY A 282 -7.76 -20.38 -11.35
N ASP A 283 -6.93 -20.15 -12.37
CA ASP A 283 -5.83 -19.16 -12.35
C ASP A 283 -6.15 -17.88 -13.14
N ASP A 284 -7.30 -17.82 -13.81
CA ASP A 284 -7.66 -16.65 -14.60
C ASP A 284 -8.29 -15.57 -13.74
N PRO A 285 -7.84 -14.31 -13.85
CA PRO A 285 -8.52 -13.17 -13.28
C PRO A 285 -9.93 -13.00 -13.86
N ILE A 286 -10.89 -12.75 -12.98
CA ILE A 286 -12.27 -12.46 -13.35
C ILE A 286 -12.81 -11.28 -12.57
N ALA A 287 -13.82 -10.59 -13.10
CA ALA A 287 -14.66 -9.66 -12.35
C ALA A 287 -16.12 -9.81 -12.79
N VAL A 288 -17.02 -9.64 -11.82
CA VAL A 288 -18.47 -9.69 -12.01
C VAL A 288 -19.07 -8.40 -11.49
N CYS A 289 -19.81 -7.70 -12.32
CA CYS A 289 -20.66 -6.59 -11.88
C CYS A 289 -21.87 -7.16 -11.16
N GLN A 290 -22.08 -6.77 -9.91
CA GLN A 290 -23.28 -7.14 -9.17
C GLN A 290 -24.29 -6.02 -9.28
N SER A 291 -25.46 -6.35 -9.81
CA SER A 291 -26.62 -5.47 -9.77
C SER A 291 -27.27 -5.54 -8.40
N THR A 292 -27.64 -4.41 -7.84
CA THR A 292 -28.63 -4.34 -6.77
C THR A 292 -30.02 -4.22 -7.42
N ALA A 293 -31.09 -4.60 -6.74
CA ALA A 293 -32.46 -4.70 -7.26
C ALA A 293 -33.03 -3.42 -7.96
N ALA A 294 -32.30 -2.31 -7.91
CA ALA A 294 -32.68 -1.03 -8.50
C ALA A 294 -32.01 -0.72 -9.85
N VAL A 295 -31.04 -1.52 -10.30
CA VAL A 295 -30.25 -1.26 -11.51
C VAL A 295 -30.07 -2.56 -12.27
N ASP A 296 -30.70 -2.66 -13.44
CA ASP A 296 -30.54 -3.76 -14.39
C ASP A 296 -29.13 -3.68 -15.01
N CYS A 297 -28.14 -4.19 -14.27
CA CYS A 297 -26.85 -4.53 -14.86
C CYS A 297 -27.01 -5.92 -15.48
N ASP A 298 -27.03 -6.04 -16.79
CA ASP A 298 -26.68 -7.32 -17.40
C ASP A 298 -25.50 -7.90 -16.66
N ASP A 299 -25.59 -9.13 -16.16
CA ASP A 299 -24.51 -9.84 -15.42
C ASP A 299 -23.23 -9.83 -16.28
N ARG A 300 -22.51 -8.70 -16.23
CA ARG A 300 -21.27 -8.53 -16.99
C ARG A 300 -20.17 -9.25 -16.26
N ARG A 301 -19.89 -10.46 -16.71
CA ARG A 301 -18.71 -11.21 -16.29
C ARG A 301 -17.55 -10.90 -17.24
N LEU A 302 -16.50 -10.33 -16.67
CA LEU A 302 -15.22 -10.15 -17.33
C LEU A 302 -14.32 -11.34 -17.00
N ARG A 303 -13.58 -11.83 -17.97
CA ARG A 303 -12.55 -12.86 -17.80
C ARG A 303 -11.32 -12.50 -18.62
N TRP A 304 -10.17 -12.66 -18.02
CA TRP A 304 -8.88 -12.41 -18.65
C TRP A 304 -8.05 -13.70 -18.63
N PRO A 305 -8.29 -14.61 -19.59
CA PRO A 305 -7.56 -15.86 -19.72
C PRO A 305 -6.09 -15.57 -20.04
N ASP A 306 -5.24 -16.54 -19.77
CA ASP A 306 -3.81 -16.51 -20.12
C ASP A 306 -3.06 -15.27 -19.60
N THR A 307 -3.53 -14.66 -18.51
CA THR A 307 -2.87 -13.51 -17.89
C THR A 307 -1.44 -13.87 -17.49
N ARG A 308 -0.46 -13.26 -18.15
CA ARG A 308 0.96 -13.39 -17.83
C ARG A 308 1.37 -12.28 -16.90
N LEU A 309 2.07 -12.63 -15.84
CA LEU A 309 2.63 -11.69 -14.86
C LEU A 309 4.12 -11.98 -14.69
N ALA A 310 4.94 -10.95 -14.69
CA ALA A 310 6.35 -11.07 -14.32
C ALA A 310 6.53 -11.38 -12.82
N VAL A 311 5.55 -11.04 -11.99
CA VAL A 311 5.56 -11.30 -10.55
C VAL A 311 4.86 -12.62 -10.22
N PRO A 312 5.50 -13.53 -9.45
CA PRO A 312 4.95 -14.84 -9.15
C PRO A 312 3.81 -14.80 -8.12
N GLY A 313 3.03 -15.87 -8.08
CA GLY A 313 2.09 -16.19 -7.03
C GLY A 313 0.61 -15.91 -7.35
N ARG A 314 -0.25 -16.80 -6.87
CA ARG A 314 -1.70 -16.73 -7.05
C ARG A 314 -2.30 -15.42 -6.49
N HIS A 315 -1.74 -14.91 -5.38
CA HIS A 315 -2.16 -13.63 -4.80
C HIS A 315 -1.89 -12.44 -5.75
N ASN A 316 -0.81 -12.49 -6.56
CA ASN A 316 -0.53 -11.45 -7.55
C ASN A 316 -1.47 -11.55 -8.76
N ARG A 317 -1.95 -12.74 -9.14
CA ARG A 317 -3.04 -12.88 -10.11
C ARG A 317 -4.34 -12.24 -9.60
N LEU A 318 -4.65 -12.40 -8.32
CA LEU A 318 -5.78 -11.73 -7.68
C LEU A 318 -5.60 -10.20 -7.63
N ASN A 319 -4.40 -9.71 -7.33
CA ASN A 319 -4.09 -8.29 -7.40
C ASN A 319 -4.24 -7.74 -8.84
N ALA A 320 -3.83 -8.51 -9.84
CA ALA A 320 -4.01 -8.16 -11.25
C ALA A 320 -5.49 -8.09 -11.65
N ALA A 321 -6.36 -8.97 -11.13
CA ALA A 321 -7.80 -8.90 -11.36
C ALA A 321 -8.39 -7.56 -10.92
N ALA A 322 -7.95 -7.01 -9.77
CA ALA A 322 -8.34 -5.68 -9.34
C ALA A 322 -7.89 -4.59 -10.33
N ALA A 323 -6.63 -4.65 -10.77
CA ALA A 323 -6.08 -3.66 -11.70
C ALA A 323 -6.77 -3.72 -13.08
N LEU A 324 -7.05 -4.92 -13.60
CA LEU A 324 -7.78 -5.14 -14.85
C LEU A 324 -9.22 -4.62 -14.75
N THR A 325 -9.88 -4.82 -13.60
CA THR A 325 -11.23 -4.28 -13.37
C THR A 325 -11.22 -2.74 -13.39
N VAL A 326 -10.26 -2.11 -12.74
CA VAL A 326 -10.10 -0.65 -12.76
C VAL A 326 -9.79 -0.15 -14.17
N ALA A 327 -8.91 -0.83 -14.91
CA ALA A 327 -8.59 -0.51 -16.30
C ALA A 327 -9.84 -0.57 -17.20
N HIS A 328 -10.66 -1.60 -17.04
CA HIS A 328 -11.93 -1.75 -17.74
C HIS A 328 -12.88 -0.59 -17.45
N LEU A 329 -13.05 -0.21 -16.18
CA LEU A 329 -13.88 0.91 -15.76
C LEU A 329 -13.43 2.25 -16.36
N LEU A 330 -12.13 2.40 -16.63
CA LEU A 330 -11.56 3.58 -17.28
C LEU A 330 -11.53 3.48 -18.81
N GLY A 331 -12.10 2.42 -19.38
CA GLY A 331 -12.17 2.23 -20.83
C GLY A 331 -10.85 1.81 -21.49
N ILE A 332 -9.89 1.31 -20.71
CA ILE A 332 -8.64 0.78 -21.26
C ILE A 332 -8.92 -0.62 -21.83
N GLU A 333 -8.48 -0.81 -23.06
CA GLU A 333 -8.62 -2.09 -23.75
C GLU A 333 -7.91 -3.23 -23.01
N SER A 334 -8.58 -4.39 -22.87
CA SER A 334 -8.06 -5.53 -22.10
C SER A 334 -6.69 -6.01 -22.60
N THR A 335 -6.47 -6.03 -23.91
CA THR A 335 -5.18 -6.40 -24.51
C THR A 335 -4.03 -5.50 -24.06
N ARG A 336 -4.28 -4.21 -23.97
CA ARG A 336 -3.30 -3.21 -23.49
C ARG A 336 -3.03 -3.38 -21.99
N ALA A 337 -4.08 -3.55 -21.19
CA ALA A 337 -3.93 -3.76 -19.74
C ALA A 337 -3.18 -5.06 -19.44
N LEU A 338 -3.42 -6.13 -20.19
CA LEU A 338 -2.68 -7.39 -20.06
C LEU A 338 -1.21 -7.26 -20.48
N ALA A 339 -0.93 -6.54 -21.55
CA ALA A 339 0.44 -6.29 -22.01
C ALA A 339 1.24 -5.49 -20.94
N ALA A 340 0.63 -4.47 -20.37
CA ALA A 340 1.24 -3.70 -19.27
C ALA A 340 1.52 -4.59 -18.04
N LEU A 341 0.58 -5.43 -17.63
CA LEU A 341 0.78 -6.32 -16.48
C LEU A 341 1.88 -7.37 -16.72
N ALA A 342 2.12 -7.77 -17.97
CA ALA A 342 3.19 -8.69 -18.32
C ALA A 342 4.60 -8.10 -18.08
N THR A 343 4.72 -6.78 -18.08
CA THR A 343 5.97 -6.03 -17.80
C THR A 343 6.04 -5.44 -16.39
N PHE A 344 4.99 -5.63 -15.57
CA PHE A 344 4.96 -5.09 -14.22
C PHE A 344 6.03 -5.72 -13.33
N GLU A 345 6.95 -4.92 -12.85
CA GLU A 345 7.97 -5.35 -11.90
C GLU A 345 7.45 -5.30 -10.46
N ALA A 346 7.91 -6.27 -9.66
CA ALA A 346 7.57 -6.30 -8.25
C ALA A 346 8.06 -5.04 -7.53
N LEU A 347 7.26 -4.56 -6.58
CA LEU A 347 7.70 -3.50 -5.68
C LEU A 347 8.94 -3.93 -4.90
N PRO A 348 9.84 -2.99 -4.55
CA PRO A 348 10.97 -3.29 -3.68
C PRO A 348 10.52 -4.06 -2.42
N ASP A 349 11.30 -5.06 -2.03
CA ASP A 349 11.08 -5.89 -0.86
C ASP A 349 9.75 -6.70 -0.84
N ARG A 350 9.13 -6.94 -2.00
CA ARG A 350 7.89 -7.72 -2.14
C ARG A 350 8.00 -8.75 -3.26
N LEU A 351 8.53 -9.93 -2.95
CA LEU A 351 8.85 -10.98 -3.94
C LEU A 351 9.62 -10.43 -5.16
N GLN A 352 10.45 -9.43 -4.91
CA GLN A 352 11.25 -8.77 -5.93
C GLN A 352 12.34 -9.72 -6.43
N ARG A 353 12.34 -10.00 -7.73
CA ARG A 353 13.46 -10.70 -8.35
C ARG A 353 14.70 -9.80 -8.35
N VAL A 354 15.74 -10.23 -7.66
CA VAL A 354 17.00 -9.47 -7.50
C VAL A 354 17.98 -9.79 -8.62
N ALA A 355 18.19 -11.08 -8.88
CA ALA A 355 19.09 -11.58 -9.89
C ALA A 355 18.80 -13.07 -10.20
N GLU A 356 19.41 -13.55 -11.28
CA GLU A 356 19.62 -14.97 -11.54
C GLU A 356 21.11 -15.19 -11.77
N ILE A 357 21.71 -16.09 -10.98
CA ILE A 357 23.14 -16.37 -10.99
C ILE A 357 23.30 -17.89 -11.00
N ASP A 358 24.06 -18.42 -11.96
CA ASP A 358 24.31 -19.84 -12.16
C ASP A 358 23.03 -20.70 -12.19
N GLY A 359 21.95 -20.16 -12.77
CA GLY A 359 20.64 -20.80 -12.86
C GLY A 359 19.85 -20.80 -11.54
N VAL A 360 20.31 -20.09 -10.52
CA VAL A 360 19.60 -19.87 -9.23
C VAL A 360 18.94 -18.49 -9.25
N THR A 361 17.63 -18.44 -9.00
CA THR A 361 16.90 -17.16 -8.94
C THR A 361 16.78 -16.66 -7.51
N TYR A 362 17.14 -15.39 -7.28
CA TYR A 362 17.11 -14.75 -5.97
C TYR A 362 15.94 -13.76 -5.84
N TYR A 363 15.14 -13.93 -4.78
CA TYR A 363 13.97 -13.08 -4.49
C TYR A 363 14.13 -12.37 -3.15
N ASN A 364 13.86 -11.05 -3.15
CA ASN A 364 13.78 -10.22 -1.95
C ASN A 364 12.31 -9.98 -1.57
N ASP A 365 11.92 -10.49 -0.41
CA ASP A 365 10.61 -10.30 0.21
C ASP A 365 10.76 -9.86 1.67
N SER A 366 11.75 -9.00 1.91
CA SER A 366 12.11 -8.52 3.26
C SER A 366 10.95 -7.89 4.01
N LYS A 367 9.91 -7.41 3.32
CA LYS A 367 8.70 -6.83 3.93
C LYS A 367 7.77 -7.87 4.55
N SER A 368 7.96 -9.15 4.31
CA SER A 368 7.19 -10.23 4.95
C SER A 368 7.67 -10.46 6.39
N THR A 369 7.18 -9.61 7.28
CA THR A 369 7.58 -9.56 8.71
C THR A 369 6.67 -10.38 9.63
N THR A 370 5.86 -11.28 9.09
CA THR A 370 4.99 -12.19 9.83
C THR A 370 5.03 -13.59 9.23
N PRO A 371 4.79 -14.66 10.03
CA PRO A 371 4.74 -16.05 9.54
C PRO A 371 3.74 -16.25 8.39
N ALA A 372 2.56 -15.64 8.47
CA ALA A 372 1.53 -15.74 7.43
C ALA A 372 1.96 -15.12 6.09
N ALA A 373 2.66 -13.98 6.13
CA ALA A 373 3.19 -13.33 4.93
C ALA A 373 4.28 -14.20 4.29
N ALA A 374 5.22 -14.71 5.09
CA ALA A 374 6.28 -15.59 4.61
C ALA A 374 5.75 -16.91 4.05
N ALA A 375 4.69 -17.50 4.65
CA ALA A 375 4.01 -18.65 4.10
C ALA A 375 3.41 -18.37 2.72
N THR A 376 2.78 -17.20 2.53
CA THR A 376 2.25 -16.78 1.24
C THR A 376 3.36 -16.66 0.19
N ALA A 377 4.49 -16.04 0.54
CA ALA A 377 5.64 -15.90 -0.34
C ALA A 377 6.28 -17.26 -0.69
N MET A 378 6.41 -18.15 0.30
CA MET A 378 6.92 -19.51 0.13
C MET A 378 6.11 -20.30 -0.91
N HIS A 379 4.78 -20.21 -0.88
CA HIS A 379 3.90 -20.90 -1.82
C HIS A 379 3.80 -20.21 -3.20
N ALA A 380 4.24 -18.95 -3.30
CA ALA A 380 4.21 -18.20 -4.56
C ALA A 380 5.35 -18.60 -5.51
N ILE A 381 6.47 -19.09 -4.98
CA ILE A 381 7.63 -19.48 -5.78
C ILE A 381 7.47 -20.95 -6.21
N ALA A 382 7.58 -21.20 -7.50
CA ALA A 382 7.58 -22.56 -8.04
C ALA A 382 8.96 -23.22 -7.91
N GLY A 383 9.00 -24.56 -7.97
CA GLY A 383 10.26 -25.33 -7.92
C GLY A 383 10.87 -25.46 -6.55
N PRO A 384 12.09 -26.00 -6.46
CA PRO A 384 12.82 -26.15 -5.21
C PRO A 384 13.20 -24.80 -4.62
N LEU A 385 13.04 -24.62 -3.31
CA LEU A 385 13.15 -23.32 -2.63
C LEU A 385 14.07 -23.40 -1.41
N LEU A 386 15.02 -22.48 -1.33
CA LEU A 386 15.77 -22.18 -0.12
C LEU A 386 15.24 -20.88 0.48
N MET A 387 15.08 -20.81 1.81
CA MET A 387 14.57 -19.61 2.46
C MET A 387 15.54 -19.05 3.49
N ILE A 388 15.59 -17.72 3.59
CA ILE A 388 16.23 -17.00 4.69
C ILE A 388 15.14 -16.51 5.62
N LEU A 389 15.17 -16.96 6.89
CA LEU A 389 14.12 -16.79 7.91
C LEU A 389 14.71 -16.20 9.19
N GLY A 390 13.89 -15.47 9.95
CA GLY A 390 14.26 -14.97 11.27
C GLY A 390 14.46 -13.47 11.34
N GLY A 391 14.71 -12.98 12.56
CA GLY A 391 14.81 -11.57 12.91
C GLY A 391 14.28 -11.30 14.30
N TYR A 392 13.76 -10.07 14.55
CA TYR A 392 13.26 -9.61 15.84
C TYR A 392 11.98 -10.34 16.27
N ASP A 393 11.91 -10.76 17.55
CA ASP A 393 10.75 -11.45 18.11
C ASP A 393 9.64 -10.46 18.53
N LYS A 394 8.50 -10.56 17.85
CA LYS A 394 7.26 -9.87 18.23
C LYS A 394 6.29 -10.76 19.02
N GLY A 395 6.75 -11.89 19.54
CA GLY A 395 5.90 -12.87 20.21
C GLY A 395 5.09 -13.74 19.22
N SER A 396 5.56 -13.91 17.98
CA SER A 396 4.88 -14.74 16.99
C SER A 396 5.01 -16.24 17.32
N ASP A 397 3.93 -16.99 17.07
CA ASP A 397 3.99 -18.45 17.02
C ASP A 397 4.46 -18.90 15.63
N PHE A 398 5.51 -19.73 15.59
CA PHE A 398 6.09 -20.27 14.38
C PHE A 398 5.76 -21.75 14.14
N ALA A 399 5.04 -22.44 15.03
CA ALA A 399 4.86 -23.88 14.97
C ALA A 399 4.21 -24.36 13.66
N ASP A 400 3.10 -23.76 13.26
CA ASP A 400 2.42 -24.14 12.02
C ASP A 400 3.18 -23.71 10.77
N PHE A 401 3.83 -22.54 10.82
CA PHE A 401 4.71 -22.09 9.73
C PHE A 401 5.89 -23.06 9.54
N ALA A 402 6.54 -23.48 10.61
CA ALA A 402 7.69 -24.40 10.56
C ALA A 402 7.29 -25.78 9.99
N LYS A 403 6.11 -26.32 10.35
CA LYS A 403 5.57 -27.55 9.74
C LYS A 403 5.36 -27.39 8.22
N SER A 404 4.78 -26.26 7.80
CA SER A 404 4.57 -25.97 6.39
C SER A 404 5.90 -25.80 5.65
N ALA A 405 6.87 -25.10 6.26
CA ALA A 405 8.20 -24.90 5.70
C ALA A 405 8.98 -26.23 5.57
N ALA A 406 8.91 -27.10 6.57
CA ALA A 406 9.55 -28.41 6.53
C ALA A 406 9.09 -29.28 5.35
N GLY A 407 7.81 -29.20 4.97
CA GLY A 407 7.26 -29.92 3.82
C GLY A 407 7.52 -29.27 2.45
N ARG A 408 7.91 -27.99 2.41
CA ARG A 408 8.00 -27.22 1.16
C ARG A 408 9.39 -26.73 0.81
N VAL A 409 10.21 -26.41 1.82
CA VAL A 409 11.50 -25.73 1.65
C VAL A 409 12.62 -26.77 1.62
N LYS A 410 13.45 -26.71 0.59
CA LYS A 410 14.65 -27.57 0.46
C LYS A 410 15.65 -27.32 1.58
N TYR A 411 15.80 -26.06 2.00
CA TYR A 411 16.71 -25.65 3.06
C TYR A 411 16.34 -24.29 3.63
N ALA A 412 16.38 -24.15 4.96
CA ALA A 412 16.14 -22.90 5.67
C ALA A 412 17.43 -22.41 6.36
N ALA A 413 17.90 -21.22 5.97
CA ALA A 413 19.00 -20.51 6.61
C ALA A 413 18.42 -19.48 7.58
N CYS A 414 18.60 -19.67 8.89
CA CYS A 414 17.90 -18.88 9.91
C CYS A 414 18.83 -17.84 10.56
N ILE A 415 18.32 -16.62 10.75
CA ILE A 415 19.08 -15.44 11.22
C ILE A 415 18.43 -14.74 12.41
N GLY A 416 19.22 -13.93 13.10
CA GLY A 416 18.72 -13.02 14.13
C GLY A 416 18.16 -13.68 15.37
N GLN A 417 17.44 -12.90 16.17
CA GLN A 417 16.96 -13.28 17.50
C GLN A 417 16.08 -14.53 17.51
N THR A 418 15.21 -14.69 16.51
CA THR A 418 14.29 -15.86 16.39
C THR A 418 14.90 -17.02 15.61
N GLY A 419 16.06 -16.84 14.98
CA GLY A 419 16.62 -17.79 14.03
C GLY A 419 16.85 -19.18 14.59
N GLN A 420 17.47 -19.28 15.79
CA GLN A 420 17.71 -20.56 16.45
C GLN A 420 16.39 -21.33 16.69
N ARG A 421 15.38 -20.65 17.24
CA ARG A 421 14.05 -21.24 17.52
C ARG A 421 13.34 -21.71 16.25
N ILE A 422 13.41 -20.94 15.17
CA ILE A 422 12.78 -21.32 13.89
C ILE A 422 13.48 -22.54 13.29
N ALA A 423 14.84 -22.57 13.32
CA ALA A 423 15.60 -23.72 12.84
C ALA A 423 15.24 -25.00 13.59
N GLU A 424 15.19 -24.96 14.92
CA GLU A 424 14.80 -26.10 15.78
C GLU A 424 13.40 -26.61 15.45
N LEU A 425 12.42 -25.71 15.26
CA LEU A 425 11.07 -26.09 14.89
C LEU A 425 10.97 -26.76 13.51
N ILE A 426 11.71 -26.26 12.53
CA ILE A 426 11.77 -26.86 11.18
C ILE A 426 12.43 -28.23 11.23
N LEU A 427 13.54 -28.39 11.96
CA LEU A 427 14.22 -29.67 12.15
C LEU A 427 13.31 -30.68 12.87
N ALA A 428 12.63 -30.26 13.94
CA ALA A 428 11.67 -31.10 14.66
C ALA A 428 10.49 -31.56 13.79
N ALA A 429 10.12 -30.74 12.78
CA ALA A 429 9.10 -31.08 11.80
C ALA A 429 9.63 -31.94 10.61
N GLY A 430 10.91 -32.35 10.63
CA GLY A 430 11.52 -33.19 9.61
C GLY A 430 12.11 -32.44 8.41
N GLY A 431 12.19 -31.11 8.48
CA GLY A 431 12.81 -30.27 7.45
C GLY A 431 14.33 -30.16 7.60
N GLN A 432 14.95 -29.35 6.74
CA GLN A 432 16.37 -29.04 6.76
C GLN A 432 16.57 -27.56 7.11
N ALA A 433 17.29 -27.26 8.19
CA ALA A 433 17.54 -25.89 8.62
C ALA A 433 18.87 -25.76 9.38
N GLU A 434 19.47 -24.59 9.38
CA GLU A 434 20.55 -24.21 10.29
C GLU A 434 20.43 -22.76 10.74
N TYR A 435 20.95 -22.47 11.92
CA TYR A 435 21.12 -21.11 12.42
C TYR A 435 22.43 -20.52 11.91
N CYS A 436 22.35 -19.44 11.14
CA CYS A 436 23.48 -18.78 10.49
C CYS A 436 23.94 -17.50 11.21
N GLY A 437 23.19 -17.02 12.20
CA GLY A 437 23.47 -15.78 12.92
C GLY A 437 23.04 -14.52 12.17
N ASP A 438 23.69 -14.20 11.05
CA ASP A 438 23.46 -12.98 10.27
C ASP A 438 23.08 -13.25 8.80
N LEU A 439 22.70 -12.18 8.09
CA LEU A 439 22.24 -12.25 6.70
C LEU A 439 23.35 -12.65 5.72
N ALA A 440 24.58 -12.18 5.93
CA ALA A 440 25.70 -12.49 5.03
C ALA A 440 26.04 -13.98 5.09
N SER A 441 26.10 -14.54 6.30
CA SER A 441 26.30 -15.97 6.55
C SER A 441 25.18 -16.82 5.94
N ALA A 442 23.90 -16.40 6.09
CA ALA A 442 22.77 -17.10 5.51
C ALA A 442 22.79 -17.10 3.97
N VAL A 443 23.15 -15.97 3.35
CA VAL A 443 23.34 -15.89 1.88
C VAL A 443 24.45 -16.83 1.42
N ALA A 444 25.58 -16.86 2.13
CA ALA A 444 26.70 -17.76 1.81
C ALA A 444 26.28 -19.24 1.92
N VAL A 445 25.52 -19.61 2.94
CA VAL A 445 24.95 -20.96 3.10
C VAL A 445 24.01 -21.29 1.93
N CYS A 446 23.06 -20.41 1.62
CA CYS A 446 22.13 -20.62 0.51
C CYS A 446 22.87 -20.80 -0.82
N ARG A 447 23.90 -20.00 -1.11
CA ARG A 447 24.72 -20.15 -2.32
C ARG A 447 25.40 -21.52 -2.42
N ARG A 448 25.93 -22.04 -1.31
CA ARG A 448 26.57 -23.36 -1.30
C ARG A 448 25.59 -24.52 -1.47
N LYS A 449 24.35 -24.36 -1.01
CA LYS A 449 23.31 -25.40 -1.00
C LYS A 449 22.40 -25.37 -2.25
N ALA A 450 22.34 -24.24 -2.94
CA ALA A 450 21.53 -24.08 -4.13
C ALA A 450 22.17 -24.77 -5.35
N ALA A 451 21.33 -25.26 -6.22
CA ALA A 451 21.67 -25.80 -7.54
C ALA A 451 20.88 -25.09 -8.64
N ALA A 452 21.32 -25.21 -9.87
CA ALA A 452 20.58 -24.65 -11.01
C ALA A 452 19.11 -25.12 -11.01
N GLY A 453 18.18 -24.20 -11.20
CA GLY A 453 16.73 -24.43 -11.09
C GLY A 453 16.16 -24.18 -9.70
N ASP A 454 16.99 -23.95 -8.67
CA ASP A 454 16.53 -23.56 -7.33
C ASP A 454 16.20 -22.05 -7.28
N ALA A 455 15.37 -21.68 -6.30
CA ALA A 455 15.16 -20.31 -5.91
C ALA A 455 15.67 -20.06 -4.48
N VAL A 456 16.25 -18.89 -4.22
CA VAL A 456 16.59 -18.39 -2.89
C VAL A 456 15.69 -17.21 -2.56
N LEU A 457 14.95 -17.29 -1.45
CA LEU A 457 13.96 -16.31 -1.03
C LEU A 457 14.32 -15.75 0.35
N LEU A 458 14.63 -14.46 0.42
CA LEU A 458 14.60 -13.72 1.68
C LEU A 458 13.13 -13.38 2.01
N SER A 459 12.49 -14.14 2.90
CA SER A 459 11.14 -13.85 3.40
C SER A 459 11.10 -14.20 4.90
N PRO A 460 11.51 -13.25 5.75
CA PRO A 460 12.04 -13.52 7.07
C PRO A 460 11.03 -14.01 8.11
N ALA A 461 9.72 -13.81 7.89
CA ALA A 461 8.64 -14.06 8.86
C ALA A 461 8.72 -13.20 10.15
N CYS A 462 9.73 -12.35 10.27
CA CYS A 462 10.07 -11.54 11.43
C CYS A 462 10.39 -10.09 11.06
N ALA A 463 10.19 -9.16 12.02
CA ALA A 463 10.74 -7.82 11.88
C ALA A 463 12.27 -7.85 11.81
N SER A 464 12.88 -6.71 11.47
CA SER A 464 14.33 -6.62 11.23
C SER A 464 15.10 -5.90 12.35
N TRP A 465 14.41 -5.44 13.38
CA TRP A 465 14.92 -4.47 14.37
C TRP A 465 16.02 -4.99 15.30
N ASP A 466 16.34 -6.27 15.25
CA ASP A 466 17.47 -6.89 15.96
C ASP A 466 18.81 -6.68 15.26
N GLN A 467 18.82 -6.59 13.91
CA GLN A 467 20.06 -6.47 13.13
C GLN A 467 20.03 -5.29 12.14
N PHE A 468 18.86 -4.67 11.89
CA PHE A 468 18.68 -3.61 10.90
C PHE A 468 17.77 -2.50 11.42
N GLU A 469 17.95 -1.29 10.91
CA GLU A 469 17.07 -0.15 11.21
C GLU A 469 15.61 -0.46 10.79
N ASP A 470 15.42 -0.99 9.59
CA ASP A 470 14.12 -1.39 9.08
C ASP A 470 14.22 -2.56 8.06
N TYR A 471 13.09 -3.03 7.54
CA TYR A 471 13.05 -4.09 6.55
C TYR A 471 13.69 -3.68 5.21
N ARG A 472 13.75 -2.38 4.87
CA ARG A 472 14.36 -1.88 3.63
C ARG A 472 15.88 -2.01 3.71
N ALA A 473 16.48 -1.67 4.85
CA ALA A 473 17.91 -1.85 5.09
C ALA A 473 18.30 -3.33 4.96
N ARG A 474 17.50 -4.26 5.52
CA ARG A 474 17.69 -5.71 5.35
C ARG A 474 17.58 -6.15 3.89
N GLY A 475 16.57 -5.66 3.17
CA GLY A 475 16.36 -5.98 1.76
C GLY A 475 17.46 -5.43 0.87
N ALA A 476 17.93 -4.20 1.13
CA ALA A 476 19.05 -3.58 0.40
C ALA A 476 20.35 -4.35 0.60
N MET A 477 20.67 -4.74 1.84
CA MET A 477 21.86 -5.57 2.13
C MET A 477 21.76 -6.92 1.40
N PHE A 478 20.62 -7.60 1.43
CA PHE A 478 20.43 -8.83 0.66
C PHE A 478 20.70 -8.64 -0.83
N ALA A 479 20.13 -7.60 -1.43
CA ALA A 479 20.32 -7.30 -2.84
C ALA A 479 21.79 -6.96 -3.16
N GLY A 480 22.48 -6.23 -2.29
CA GLY A 480 23.90 -5.92 -2.39
C GLY A 480 24.77 -7.17 -2.35
N LEU A 481 24.52 -8.04 -1.37
CA LEU A 481 25.22 -9.32 -1.24
C LEU A 481 25.05 -10.20 -2.50
N ILE A 482 23.83 -10.24 -3.07
CA ILE A 482 23.57 -11.05 -4.28
C ILE A 482 24.29 -10.47 -5.49
N ARG A 483 24.26 -9.15 -5.70
CA ARG A 483 24.87 -8.48 -6.85
C ARG A 483 26.39 -8.34 -6.74
N GLY A 484 26.97 -8.60 -5.58
CA GLY A 484 28.42 -8.44 -5.34
C GLY A 484 28.84 -6.96 -5.24
N THR A 485 27.92 -6.05 -4.92
CA THR A 485 28.19 -4.60 -4.77
C THR A 485 28.58 -4.21 -3.35
N GLU A 486 28.38 -5.07 -2.36
CA GLU A 486 28.81 -4.85 -0.98
C GLU A 486 30.18 -5.51 -0.76
N GLN A 487 31.18 -4.68 -0.49
CA GLN A 487 32.42 -5.14 0.15
C GLN A 487 32.08 -5.34 1.64
N HIS A 488 32.48 -6.47 2.21
CA HIS A 488 32.37 -6.72 3.65
C HIS A 488 33.01 -5.56 4.42
N PRO A 489 32.39 -5.08 5.53
CA PRO A 489 33.04 -4.16 6.43
C PRO A 489 34.24 -4.80 7.09
#